data_8a4263a6bf94f00c39e17d9881fe44ea
#
_entry.id   8a4263a6bf94f00c39e17d9881fe44ea
#
_cell.length_a   1.000
_cell.length_b   1.000
_cell.length_c   1.000
_cell.angle_alpha   90.00
_cell.angle_beta   90.00
_cell.angle_gamma   90.00
#
_symmetry.space_group_name_H-M   'P 1'
#
loop_
_entity.id
_entity.type
_entity.pdbx_description
1 polymer ?
#
loop_
_entity_poly.entity_id
_entity_poly.type
_entity_poly.pdbx_seq_one_letter_code
_entity_poly.pdbx_strand_id
1 'polypeptide(L)'
;MKKFRDLIILDEMNLVLACDSAGGIGEKPCDQVFANIEMVSYYAAFVPIAEAICARSEPIVLVDTLCNEREPYGEKIICGIKMAMSEAGMTSENAFTGSSEENFLTNMTGIGVTVLGRGHDIRKAQKGDRVYAIGQALVGEELIKHRDRAMSMSDYIYLKEQNYIHDIVPIGSKGAAHEIAEIESHSGLRARIVNHDFDYHKSGGPSTICLVTMNEDDFNKLNLKKDANLLAFME
;
A
#
# COMPACT_ATOMS: atom_id res chain seq x y z
N MET A 1 6.90 19.70 -8.87
CA MET A 1 6.08 18.47 -8.97
C MET A 1 6.89 17.39 -9.66
N LYS A 2 6.97 16.20 -9.10
CA LYS A 2 7.67 15.04 -9.68
C LYS A 2 6.90 13.75 -9.42
N LYS A 3 7.03 12.78 -10.30
CA LYS A 3 6.56 11.41 -10.06
C LYS A 3 7.63 10.65 -9.27
N PHE A 4 7.21 9.89 -8.27
CA PHE A 4 8.06 8.98 -7.51
C PHE A 4 7.29 7.67 -7.31
N ARG A 5 7.64 6.61 -8.06
CA ARG A 5 6.88 5.35 -8.12
C ARG A 5 5.41 5.63 -8.47
N ASP A 6 4.47 5.19 -7.65
CA ASP A 6 3.04 5.43 -7.85
C ASP A 6 2.55 6.74 -7.19
N LEU A 7 3.47 7.55 -6.65
CA LEU A 7 3.18 8.82 -6.00
C LEU A 7 3.42 10.03 -6.91
N ILE A 8 2.64 11.08 -6.68
CA ILE A 8 2.96 12.44 -7.14
C ILE A 8 3.43 13.27 -5.94
N ILE A 9 4.64 13.80 -6.02
CA ILE A 9 5.19 14.69 -5.00
C ILE A 9 5.02 16.14 -5.46
N LEU A 10 4.35 16.94 -4.64
CA LEU A 10 4.13 18.37 -4.82
C LEU A 10 5.07 19.13 -3.90
N ASP A 11 6.36 19.19 -4.27
CA ASP A 11 7.46 19.70 -3.41
C ASP A 11 7.17 21.10 -2.86
N GLU A 12 6.67 22.03 -3.70
CA GLU A 12 6.37 23.42 -3.32
C GLU A 12 5.28 23.52 -2.24
N MET A 13 4.36 22.56 -2.21
CA MET A 13 3.26 22.49 -1.26
C MET A 13 3.58 21.57 -0.08
N ASN A 14 4.68 20.85 -0.14
CA ASN A 14 5.04 19.78 0.79
C ASN A 14 3.94 18.72 0.96
N LEU A 15 3.38 18.27 -0.18
CA LEU A 15 2.28 17.32 -0.25
C LEU A 15 2.66 16.10 -1.09
N VAL A 16 2.02 14.98 -0.78
CA VAL A 16 2.09 13.70 -1.51
C VAL A 16 0.69 13.29 -1.92
N LEU A 17 0.53 12.81 -3.14
CA LEU A 17 -0.72 12.26 -3.65
C LEU A 17 -0.50 10.81 -4.05
N ALA A 18 -1.34 9.93 -3.53
CA ALA A 18 -1.42 8.50 -3.85
C ALA A 18 -2.84 8.16 -4.28
N CYS A 19 -3.02 7.15 -5.11
CA CYS A 19 -4.35 6.66 -5.47
C CYS A 19 -4.32 5.17 -5.79
N ASP A 20 -5.47 4.52 -5.54
CA ASP A 20 -5.71 3.13 -5.93
C ASP A 20 -7.15 2.94 -6.39
N SER A 21 -7.42 1.81 -7.02
CA SER A 21 -8.76 1.43 -7.47
C SER A 21 -9.02 -0.06 -7.33
N ALA A 22 -10.26 -0.40 -6.99
CA ALA A 22 -10.75 -1.77 -7.01
C ALA A 22 -12.00 -1.86 -7.90
N GLY A 23 -12.05 -2.88 -8.76
CA GLY A 23 -13.18 -3.09 -9.65
C GLY A 23 -13.47 -4.56 -9.90
N GLY A 24 -14.75 -4.93 -10.01
CA GLY A 24 -15.16 -6.30 -10.28
C GLY A 24 -14.93 -7.28 -9.11
N ILE A 25 -14.74 -6.77 -7.92
CA ILE A 25 -14.61 -7.55 -6.67
C ILE A 25 -15.60 -6.95 -5.66
N GLY A 26 -16.48 -7.75 -5.10
CA GLY A 26 -17.49 -7.29 -4.14
C GLY A 26 -18.71 -8.15 -4.07
N GLU A 27 -19.87 -7.53 -3.86
CA GLU A 27 -21.16 -8.22 -3.64
C GLU A 27 -22.16 -8.00 -4.79
N LYS A 28 -21.77 -7.31 -5.86
CA LYS A 28 -22.67 -7.02 -6.98
C LYS A 28 -22.78 -8.19 -7.96
N PRO A 29 -23.90 -8.28 -8.72
CA PRO A 29 -24.20 -9.45 -9.57
C PRO A 29 -23.15 -9.78 -10.64
N CYS A 30 -22.43 -8.79 -11.15
CA CYS A 30 -21.41 -8.96 -12.18
C CYS A 30 -19.99 -8.88 -11.64
N ASP A 31 -19.78 -8.85 -10.31
CA ASP A 31 -18.45 -8.97 -9.75
C ASP A 31 -17.86 -10.34 -10.10
N GLN A 32 -16.61 -10.34 -10.57
CA GLN A 32 -15.91 -11.55 -10.97
C GLN A 32 -15.39 -12.35 -9.77
N VAL A 33 -15.15 -11.64 -8.67
CA VAL A 33 -14.77 -12.23 -7.39
C VAL A 33 -15.78 -11.78 -6.34
N PHE A 34 -16.51 -12.74 -5.78
CA PHE A 34 -17.43 -12.46 -4.68
C PHE A 34 -16.64 -12.31 -3.37
N ALA A 35 -16.71 -11.14 -2.76
CA ALA A 35 -16.01 -10.82 -1.50
C ALA A 35 -16.81 -9.79 -0.71
N ASN A 36 -16.63 -9.79 0.62
CA ASN A 36 -17.23 -8.78 1.48
C ASN A 36 -16.77 -7.38 1.06
N ILE A 37 -17.72 -6.52 0.71
CA ILE A 37 -17.45 -5.23 0.07
C ILE A 37 -16.76 -4.24 1.04
N GLU A 38 -16.99 -4.35 2.36
CA GLU A 38 -16.30 -3.54 3.37
C GLU A 38 -14.80 -3.90 3.43
N MET A 39 -14.48 -5.20 3.29
CA MET A 39 -13.09 -5.65 3.23
C MET A 39 -12.41 -5.20 1.94
N VAL A 40 -13.09 -5.29 0.80
CA VAL A 40 -12.57 -4.82 -0.49
C VAL A 40 -12.24 -3.32 -0.41
N SER A 41 -13.17 -2.52 0.09
CA SER A 41 -13.00 -1.07 0.22
C SER A 41 -11.98 -0.67 1.28
N TYR A 42 -11.87 -1.44 2.38
CA TYR A 42 -10.78 -1.29 3.34
C TYR A 42 -9.42 -1.38 2.64
N TYR A 43 -9.20 -2.42 1.82
CA TYR A 43 -7.94 -2.59 1.12
C TYR A 43 -7.73 -1.58 -0.02
N ALA A 44 -8.78 -1.15 -0.70
CA ALA A 44 -8.69 -0.07 -1.69
C ALA A 44 -8.21 1.26 -1.06
N ALA A 45 -8.57 1.52 0.21
CA ALA A 45 -8.06 2.67 0.96
C ALA A 45 -6.68 2.40 1.60
N PHE A 46 -6.44 1.16 2.04
CA PHE A 46 -5.19 0.74 2.68
C PHE A 46 -3.97 0.98 1.77
N VAL A 47 -4.07 0.62 0.48
CA VAL A 47 -2.95 0.74 -0.47
C VAL A 47 -2.43 2.18 -0.56
N PRO A 48 -3.21 3.19 -0.96
CA PRO A 48 -2.69 4.55 -1.11
C PRO A 48 -2.30 5.19 0.22
N ILE A 49 -2.92 4.80 1.34
CA ILE A 49 -2.50 5.23 2.68
C ILE A 49 -1.11 4.66 3.00
N ALA A 50 -0.89 3.35 2.77
CA ALA A 50 0.41 2.70 3.01
C ALA A 50 1.51 3.31 2.12
N GLU A 51 1.23 3.59 0.85
CA GLU A 51 2.16 4.27 -0.05
C GLU A 51 2.57 5.66 0.47
N ALA A 52 1.60 6.47 0.92
CA ALA A 52 1.87 7.77 1.53
C ALA A 52 2.73 7.62 2.80
N ILE A 53 2.42 6.64 3.66
CA ILE A 53 3.19 6.33 4.87
C ILE A 53 4.62 5.92 4.51
N CYS A 54 4.83 5.11 3.47
CA CYS A 54 6.16 4.69 3.01
C CYS A 54 7.01 5.86 2.49
N ALA A 55 6.37 6.89 1.94
CA ALA A 55 7.02 8.16 1.62
C ALA A 55 7.28 9.05 2.85
N ARG A 56 7.06 8.53 4.06
CA ARG A 56 7.13 9.24 5.36
C ARG A 56 6.21 10.46 5.42
N SER A 57 5.14 10.44 4.66
CA SER A 57 4.08 11.43 4.69
C SER A 57 3.06 11.13 5.78
N GLU A 58 2.36 12.16 6.25
CA GLU A 58 1.20 12.05 7.14
C GLU A 58 -0.07 12.11 6.28
N PRO A 59 -0.83 11.03 6.12
CA PRO A 59 -2.11 11.06 5.40
C PRO A 59 -3.08 12.03 6.10
N ILE A 60 -3.62 13.01 5.37
CA ILE A 60 -4.48 14.06 5.95
C ILE A 60 -5.88 14.12 5.34
N VAL A 61 -6.04 13.72 4.09
CA VAL A 61 -7.34 13.71 3.38
C VAL A 61 -7.43 12.45 2.55
N LEU A 62 -8.61 11.85 2.54
CA LEU A 62 -9.00 10.78 1.64
C LEU A 62 -10.24 11.18 0.86
N VAL A 63 -10.18 10.97 -0.45
CA VAL A 63 -11.29 11.19 -1.38
C VAL A 63 -11.65 9.85 -2.00
N ASP A 64 -12.93 9.46 -1.92
CA ASP A 64 -13.45 8.33 -2.67
C ASP A 64 -14.19 8.77 -3.94
N THR A 65 -14.20 7.89 -4.93
CA THR A 65 -14.99 8.03 -6.15
C THR A 65 -15.64 6.68 -6.44
N LEU A 66 -16.92 6.56 -6.09
CA LEU A 66 -17.65 5.31 -6.18
C LEU A 66 -18.46 5.27 -7.47
N CYS A 67 -18.15 4.27 -8.34
CA CYS A 67 -19.00 3.93 -9.48
C CYS A 67 -20.18 3.04 -9.02
N ASN A 68 -20.72 3.33 -7.84
CA ASN A 68 -21.79 2.57 -7.20
C ASN A 68 -22.78 3.53 -6.56
N GLU A 69 -24.05 3.15 -6.56
CA GLU A 69 -25.10 3.81 -5.81
C GLU A 69 -24.81 3.81 -4.31
N ARG A 70 -25.24 4.89 -3.62
CA ARG A 70 -25.02 5.06 -2.18
C ARG A 70 -25.62 3.91 -1.38
N GLU A 71 -26.86 3.54 -1.69
CA GLU A 71 -27.56 2.45 -1.07
C GLU A 71 -27.80 1.29 -2.04
N PRO A 72 -27.59 0.03 -1.66
CA PRO A 72 -27.12 -0.44 -0.33
C PRO A 72 -25.60 -0.61 -0.23
N TYR A 73 -24.82 -0.35 -1.30
CA TYR A 73 -23.41 -0.73 -1.38
C TYR A 73 -22.47 0.38 -0.93
N GLY A 74 -22.73 1.63 -1.31
CA GLY A 74 -21.85 2.76 -1.04
C GLY A 74 -21.63 3.00 0.46
N GLU A 75 -22.65 2.84 1.30
CA GLU A 75 -22.49 2.96 2.76
C GLU A 75 -21.54 1.90 3.33
N LYS A 76 -21.61 0.66 2.85
CA LYS A 76 -20.67 -0.40 3.24
C LYS A 76 -19.25 -0.11 2.77
N ILE A 77 -19.11 0.39 1.53
CA ILE A 77 -17.82 0.80 0.97
C ILE A 77 -17.20 1.89 1.84
N ILE A 78 -17.96 2.93 2.18
CA ILE A 78 -17.50 4.02 3.04
C ILE A 78 -17.12 3.52 4.44
N CYS A 79 -17.85 2.54 4.98
CA CYS A 79 -17.50 1.91 6.26
C CYS A 79 -16.09 1.29 6.20
N GLY A 80 -15.80 0.46 5.19
CA GLY A 80 -14.49 -0.14 5.02
C GLY A 80 -13.36 0.89 4.81
N ILE A 81 -13.60 1.93 4.01
CA ILE A 81 -12.65 3.03 3.82
C ILE A 81 -12.33 3.71 5.17
N LYS A 82 -13.36 4.05 5.95
CA LYS A 82 -13.19 4.69 7.27
C LYS A 82 -12.46 3.82 8.28
N MET A 83 -12.58 2.49 8.18
CA MET A 83 -11.77 1.57 8.99
C MET A 83 -10.28 1.73 8.70
N ALA A 84 -9.88 1.74 7.44
CA ALA A 84 -8.47 1.96 7.05
C ALA A 84 -7.95 3.35 7.48
N MET A 85 -8.77 4.39 7.30
CA MET A 85 -8.46 5.75 7.78
C MET A 85 -8.23 5.79 9.29
N SER A 86 -9.11 5.15 10.08
CA SER A 86 -8.98 5.09 11.53
C SER A 86 -7.69 4.41 11.99
N GLU A 87 -7.31 3.29 11.36
CA GLU A 87 -6.06 2.60 11.64
C GLU A 87 -4.82 3.45 11.31
N ALA A 88 -4.93 4.34 10.32
CA ALA A 88 -3.89 5.30 9.96
C ALA A 88 -3.88 6.59 10.82
N GLY A 89 -4.78 6.71 11.80
CA GLY A 89 -4.91 7.90 12.63
C GLY A 89 -5.64 9.07 11.99
N MET A 90 -6.30 8.88 10.85
CA MET A 90 -7.11 9.89 10.16
C MET A 90 -8.51 9.99 10.81
N THR A 91 -8.60 10.61 11.97
CA THR A 91 -9.82 10.63 12.80
C THR A 91 -10.68 11.88 12.63
N SER A 92 -10.21 12.89 11.91
CA SER A 92 -10.98 14.11 11.65
C SER A 92 -12.15 13.83 10.69
N GLU A 93 -13.35 14.28 11.03
CA GLU A 93 -14.52 14.18 10.14
C GLU A 93 -14.31 14.91 8.81
N ASN A 94 -13.51 15.97 8.82
CA ASN A 94 -13.17 16.75 7.62
C ASN A 94 -12.05 16.12 6.76
N ALA A 95 -11.50 14.98 7.18
CA ALA A 95 -10.46 14.27 6.44
C ALA A 95 -11.04 13.37 5.32
N PHE A 96 -12.35 13.28 5.18
CA PHE A 96 -13.02 12.41 4.22
C PHE A 96 -14.06 13.16 3.39
N THR A 97 -14.02 12.95 2.08
CA THR A 97 -15.07 13.38 1.14
C THR A 97 -15.12 12.43 -0.04
N GLY A 98 -16.20 12.45 -0.80
CA GLY A 98 -16.31 11.59 -1.98
C GLY A 98 -17.59 11.82 -2.77
N SER A 99 -17.78 10.96 -3.78
CA SER A 99 -18.93 10.97 -4.67
C SER A 99 -19.36 9.56 -5.00
N SER A 100 -20.66 9.32 -5.12
CA SER A 100 -21.29 8.08 -5.57
C SER A 100 -22.09 8.28 -6.85
N GLU A 101 -22.31 7.21 -7.63
CA GLU A 101 -23.16 7.25 -8.82
C GLU A 101 -24.63 7.04 -8.42
N GLU A 102 -25.42 8.10 -8.52
CA GLU A 102 -26.83 8.07 -8.12
C GLU A 102 -27.82 8.06 -9.31
N ASN A 103 -27.32 8.26 -10.54
CA ASN A 103 -28.21 8.34 -11.70
C ASN A 103 -28.53 6.98 -12.29
N PHE A 104 -27.60 6.01 -12.17
CA PHE A 104 -27.74 4.69 -12.79
C PHE A 104 -27.34 3.59 -11.83
N LEU A 105 -28.14 2.52 -11.79
CA LEU A 105 -27.78 1.30 -11.09
C LEU A 105 -26.60 0.62 -11.82
N THR A 106 -25.56 0.31 -11.09
CA THR A 106 -24.40 -0.38 -11.63
C THR A 106 -24.42 -1.86 -11.25
N ASN A 107 -23.94 -2.74 -12.14
CA ASN A 107 -23.97 -4.18 -11.93
C ASN A 107 -22.63 -4.73 -11.40
N MET A 108 -21.61 -3.91 -11.30
CA MET A 108 -20.27 -4.29 -10.88
C MET A 108 -19.73 -3.27 -9.88
N THR A 109 -18.99 -3.74 -8.90
CA THR A 109 -18.30 -2.86 -7.92
C THR A 109 -17.21 -2.07 -8.62
N GLY A 110 -17.14 -0.77 -8.34
CA GLY A 110 -16.11 0.14 -8.81
C GLY A 110 -15.80 1.19 -7.74
N ILE A 111 -14.57 1.18 -7.24
CA ILE A 111 -14.09 2.03 -6.15
C ILE A 111 -12.80 2.71 -6.59
N GLY A 112 -12.73 4.02 -6.51
CA GLY A 112 -11.49 4.79 -6.60
C GLY A 112 -11.21 5.49 -5.28
N VAL A 113 -9.96 5.51 -4.86
CA VAL A 113 -9.52 6.18 -3.64
C VAL A 113 -8.30 7.03 -3.94
N THR A 114 -8.31 8.26 -3.45
CA THR A 114 -7.16 9.17 -3.53
C THR A 114 -6.82 9.69 -2.14
N VAL A 115 -5.56 9.63 -1.78
CA VAL A 115 -5.03 10.10 -0.49
C VAL A 115 -4.12 11.29 -0.72
N LEU A 116 -4.33 12.35 0.04
CA LEU A 116 -3.41 13.47 0.16
C LEU A 116 -2.66 13.33 1.49
N GLY A 117 -1.35 13.34 1.42
CA GLY A 117 -0.46 13.33 2.58
C GLY A 117 0.32 14.63 2.70
N ARG A 118 0.61 15.04 3.94
CA ARG A 118 1.41 16.21 4.27
C ARG A 118 2.82 15.81 4.67
N GLY A 119 3.80 16.57 4.19
CA GLY A 119 5.21 16.27 4.41
C GLY A 119 5.67 15.05 3.63
N HIS A 120 6.94 14.89 3.47
CA HIS A 120 7.58 13.67 2.97
C HIS A 120 9.07 13.67 3.31
N ASP A 121 9.62 12.45 3.44
CA ASP A 121 11.06 12.22 3.54
C ASP A 121 11.40 11.03 2.63
N ILE A 122 11.58 11.34 1.35
CA ILE A 122 11.88 10.33 0.33
C ILE A 122 13.33 9.87 0.51
N ARG A 123 13.49 8.71 1.08
CA ARG A 123 14.78 8.06 1.25
C ARG A 123 15.06 7.09 0.13
N LYS A 124 16.31 6.67 0.01
CA LYS A 124 16.79 5.77 -1.04
C LYS A 124 17.68 4.70 -0.42
N ALA A 125 17.67 3.53 -1.02
CA ALA A 125 18.63 2.49 -0.70
C ALA A 125 20.06 3.01 -0.81
N GLN A 126 20.92 2.56 0.08
CA GLN A 126 22.32 2.92 0.15
C GLN A 126 23.20 1.73 -0.26
N LYS A 127 24.40 2.04 -0.72
CA LYS A 127 25.38 0.99 -1.04
C LYS A 127 25.71 0.15 0.21
N GLY A 128 25.61 -1.15 0.07
CA GLY A 128 25.80 -2.11 1.16
C GLY A 128 24.51 -2.51 1.89
N ASP A 129 23.37 -1.87 1.58
CA ASP A 129 22.10 -2.27 2.15
C ASP A 129 21.72 -3.70 1.78
N ARG A 130 20.95 -4.32 2.67
CA ARG A 130 20.18 -5.52 2.45
C ARG A 130 18.77 -5.17 2.06
N VAL A 131 18.19 -5.88 1.08
CA VAL A 131 16.79 -5.79 0.68
C VAL A 131 16.04 -6.96 1.31
N TYR A 132 15.14 -6.67 2.23
CA TYR A 132 14.29 -7.66 2.86
C TYR A 132 12.86 -7.54 2.36
N ALA A 133 12.21 -8.67 2.04
CA ALA A 133 10.76 -8.74 1.89
C ALA A 133 10.14 -9.07 3.25
N ILE A 134 9.22 -8.23 3.73
CA ILE A 134 8.56 -8.36 5.03
C ILE A 134 7.06 -8.56 4.82
N GLY A 135 6.48 -9.59 5.45
CA GLY A 135 5.11 -10.05 5.25
C GLY A 135 5.01 -11.18 4.24
N GLN A 136 3.81 -11.47 3.76
CA GLN A 136 3.55 -12.48 2.74
C GLN A 136 2.76 -11.91 1.57
N ALA A 137 3.11 -12.31 0.36
CA ALA A 137 2.36 -11.97 -0.85
C ALA A 137 1.05 -12.77 -0.89
N LEU A 138 -0.07 -12.11 -0.58
CA LEU A 138 -1.39 -12.72 -0.45
C LEU A 138 -2.40 -12.00 -1.36
N VAL A 139 -3.14 -12.77 -2.18
CA VAL A 139 -4.13 -12.26 -3.13
C VAL A 139 -5.45 -13.02 -2.98
N GLY A 140 -6.57 -12.31 -3.06
CA GLY A 140 -7.91 -12.91 -3.09
C GLY A 140 -8.17 -13.77 -1.85
N GLU A 141 -8.51 -15.06 -2.07
CA GLU A 141 -8.81 -15.99 -0.98
C GLU A 141 -7.63 -16.25 -0.03
N GLU A 142 -6.37 -16.14 -0.51
CA GLU A 142 -5.20 -16.30 0.35
C GLU A 142 -5.18 -15.20 1.43
N LEU A 143 -5.49 -13.96 1.03
CA LEU A 143 -5.55 -12.84 1.96
C LEU A 143 -6.68 -13.01 2.99
N ILE A 144 -7.85 -13.51 2.57
CA ILE A 144 -8.96 -13.78 3.49
C ILE A 144 -8.56 -14.81 4.54
N LYS A 145 -7.87 -15.87 4.12
CA LYS A 145 -7.48 -17.00 5.00
C LYS A 145 -6.27 -16.71 5.90
N HIS A 146 -5.38 -15.83 5.48
CA HIS A 146 -4.08 -15.61 6.12
C HIS A 146 -3.79 -14.13 6.39
N ARG A 147 -4.83 -13.35 6.70
CA ARG A 147 -4.73 -11.89 6.94
C ARG A 147 -3.71 -11.55 8.04
N ASP A 148 -3.53 -12.41 9.02
CA ASP A 148 -2.55 -12.29 10.10
C ASP A 148 -1.09 -12.23 9.61
N ARG A 149 -0.81 -12.78 8.44
CA ARG A 149 0.52 -12.80 7.80
C ARG A 149 0.76 -11.58 6.91
N ALA A 150 -0.30 -10.90 6.48
CA ALA A 150 -0.21 -9.67 5.70
C ALA A 150 0.35 -8.53 6.55
N MET A 151 1.01 -7.56 5.89
CA MET A 151 1.34 -6.29 6.52
C MET A 151 0.06 -5.57 6.96
N SER A 152 0.08 -4.99 8.14
CA SER A 152 -0.99 -4.16 8.68
C SER A 152 -0.62 -2.68 8.61
N MET A 153 -1.60 -1.80 8.81
CA MET A 153 -1.35 -0.36 8.88
C MET A 153 -0.35 0.00 9.98
N SER A 154 -0.46 -0.66 11.14
CA SER A 154 0.49 -0.46 12.25
C SER A 154 1.90 -0.93 11.92
N ASP A 155 2.07 -1.97 11.10
CA ASP A 155 3.39 -2.40 10.64
C ASP A 155 4.05 -1.33 9.75
N TYR A 156 3.30 -0.73 8.80
CA TYR A 156 3.79 0.37 7.96
C TYR A 156 4.13 1.62 8.76
N ILE A 157 3.29 2.00 9.72
CA ILE A 157 3.56 3.12 10.64
C ILE A 157 4.84 2.84 11.44
N TYR A 158 4.99 1.64 11.99
CA TYR A 158 6.20 1.23 12.70
C TYR A 158 7.44 1.35 11.81
N LEU A 159 7.42 0.82 10.59
CA LEU A 159 8.56 0.90 9.66
C LEU A 159 8.92 2.35 9.33
N LYS A 160 7.93 3.20 9.08
CA LYS A 160 8.11 4.63 8.81
C LYS A 160 8.90 5.34 9.92
N GLU A 161 8.67 4.97 11.18
CA GLU A 161 9.30 5.58 12.35
C GLU A 161 10.76 5.18 12.55
N GLN A 162 11.22 4.10 11.88
CA GLN A 162 12.58 3.62 12.06
C GLN A 162 13.58 4.44 11.23
N ASN A 163 14.48 5.15 11.91
CA ASN A 163 15.47 6.00 11.24
C ASN A 163 16.56 5.23 10.52
N TYR A 164 16.77 3.96 10.87
CA TYR A 164 17.75 3.07 10.24
C TYR A 164 17.23 2.39 8.97
N ILE A 165 15.96 2.56 8.65
CA ILE A 165 15.37 2.11 7.38
C ILE A 165 15.59 3.19 6.32
N HIS A 166 16.22 2.80 5.21
CA HIS A 166 16.57 3.71 4.13
C HIS A 166 15.47 3.79 3.06
N ASP A 167 14.76 2.71 2.78
CA ASP A 167 13.64 2.71 1.84
C ASP A 167 12.57 1.70 2.26
N ILE A 168 11.31 2.01 2.00
CA ILE A 168 10.14 1.14 2.24
C ILE A 168 9.30 1.15 0.98
N VAL A 169 9.07 -0.02 0.38
CA VAL A 169 8.37 -0.15 -0.90
C VAL A 169 7.28 -1.21 -0.79
N PRO A 170 6.00 -0.85 -0.74
CA PRO A 170 4.93 -1.83 -0.84
C PRO A 170 5.06 -2.62 -2.13
N ILE A 171 4.85 -3.94 -2.09
CA ILE A 171 4.85 -4.75 -3.30
C ILE A 171 3.43 -4.76 -3.87
N GLY A 172 3.30 -4.27 -5.09
CA GLY A 172 2.06 -4.24 -5.84
C GLY A 172 1.81 -5.48 -6.70
N SER A 173 0.91 -5.33 -7.68
CA SER A 173 0.49 -6.42 -8.58
C SER A 173 1.58 -6.98 -9.47
N LYS A 174 2.67 -6.23 -9.70
CA LYS A 174 3.80 -6.63 -10.54
C LYS A 174 4.86 -7.45 -9.81
N GLY A 175 4.71 -7.63 -8.49
CA GLY A 175 5.62 -8.42 -7.66
C GLY A 175 6.94 -7.74 -7.31
N ALA A 176 7.76 -8.44 -6.51
CA ALA A 176 9.00 -7.93 -5.95
C ALA A 176 10.05 -7.56 -7.02
N ALA A 177 10.08 -8.25 -8.17
CA ALA A 177 11.02 -7.96 -9.24
C ALA A 177 10.85 -6.52 -9.77
N HIS A 178 9.61 -6.06 -9.90
CA HIS A 178 9.31 -4.70 -10.33
C HIS A 178 9.77 -3.68 -9.29
N GLU A 179 9.47 -3.91 -8.03
CA GLU A 179 9.81 -2.97 -6.96
C GLU A 179 11.32 -2.91 -6.70
N ILE A 180 12.04 -4.02 -6.88
CA ILE A 180 13.51 -4.00 -6.85
C ILE A 180 14.06 -3.14 -7.99
N ALA A 181 13.51 -3.23 -9.20
CA ALA A 181 13.92 -2.38 -10.31
C ALA A 181 13.63 -0.88 -10.04
N GLU A 182 12.52 -0.56 -9.36
CA GLU A 182 12.24 0.80 -8.90
C GLU A 182 13.28 1.28 -7.85
N ILE A 183 13.67 0.42 -6.90
CA ILE A 183 14.74 0.72 -5.93
C ILE A 183 16.05 1.00 -6.67
N GLU A 184 16.45 0.18 -7.64
CA GLU A 184 17.63 0.38 -8.46
C GLU A 184 17.59 1.72 -9.21
N SER A 185 16.45 2.00 -9.87
CA SER A 185 16.25 3.22 -10.65
C SER A 185 16.40 4.49 -9.80
N HIS A 186 15.83 4.47 -8.58
CA HIS A 186 15.85 5.64 -7.71
C HIS A 186 17.15 5.81 -6.92
N SER A 187 17.81 4.71 -6.55
CA SER A 187 19.09 4.76 -5.83
C SER A 187 20.28 4.97 -6.75
N GLY A 188 20.20 4.52 -8.01
CA GLY A 188 21.31 4.43 -8.94
C GLY A 188 22.24 3.25 -8.67
N LEU A 189 21.84 2.34 -7.76
CA LEU A 189 22.58 1.13 -7.39
C LEU A 189 22.05 -0.09 -8.15
N ARG A 190 22.72 -1.24 -8.00
CA ARG A 190 22.28 -2.53 -8.52
C ARG A 190 21.97 -3.49 -7.38
N ALA A 191 20.90 -4.26 -7.54
CA ALA A 191 20.52 -5.29 -6.62
C ALA A 191 21.11 -6.64 -7.05
N ARG A 192 22.04 -7.17 -6.26
CA ARG A 192 22.54 -8.53 -6.46
C ARG A 192 21.65 -9.51 -5.69
N ILE A 193 20.82 -10.23 -6.43
CA ILE A 193 19.88 -11.22 -5.89
C ILE A 193 20.66 -12.36 -5.20
N VAL A 194 20.17 -12.76 -4.01
CA VAL A 194 20.77 -13.84 -3.20
C VAL A 194 19.78 -14.93 -2.80
N ASN A 195 18.48 -14.68 -2.87
CA ASN A 195 17.45 -15.68 -2.60
C ASN A 195 16.77 -16.08 -3.92
N HIS A 196 17.14 -17.24 -4.47
CA HIS A 196 16.62 -17.74 -5.73
C HIS A 196 15.33 -18.58 -5.59
N ASP A 197 14.92 -18.89 -4.36
CA ASP A 197 13.71 -19.66 -4.07
C ASP A 197 12.48 -18.76 -3.84
N PHE A 198 12.67 -17.43 -3.76
CA PHE A 198 11.59 -16.47 -3.58
C PHE A 198 10.85 -16.24 -4.90
N ASP A 199 9.52 -16.23 -4.86
CA ASP A 199 8.71 -15.89 -6.03
C ASP A 199 8.64 -14.36 -6.25
N TYR A 200 9.53 -13.85 -7.07
CA TYR A 200 9.66 -12.43 -7.38
C TYR A 200 8.52 -11.85 -8.22
N HIS A 201 7.71 -12.72 -8.85
CA HIS A 201 6.64 -12.30 -9.75
C HIS A 201 5.25 -12.45 -9.15
N LYS A 202 5.14 -13.08 -7.99
CA LYS A 202 3.87 -13.16 -7.27
C LYS A 202 3.40 -11.76 -6.89
N SER A 203 2.14 -11.44 -7.22
CA SER A 203 1.50 -10.19 -6.81
C SER A 203 1.52 -10.05 -5.29
N GLY A 204 1.92 -8.87 -4.80
CA GLY A 204 1.85 -8.50 -3.40
C GLY A 204 0.43 -8.20 -2.90
N GLY A 205 -0.58 -8.36 -3.79
CA GLY A 205 -1.95 -8.01 -3.46
C GLY A 205 -2.09 -6.54 -3.05
N PRO A 206 -3.01 -6.23 -2.15
CA PRO A 206 -3.19 -4.86 -1.67
C PRO A 206 -2.14 -4.52 -0.59
N SER A 207 -0.86 -4.43 -0.98
CA SER A 207 0.26 -4.07 -0.08
C SER A 207 0.41 -5.03 1.11
N THR A 208 0.19 -6.33 0.90
CA THR A 208 0.28 -7.35 1.97
C THR A 208 1.71 -7.73 2.35
N ILE A 209 2.67 -7.29 1.56
CA ILE A 209 4.10 -7.48 1.71
C ILE A 209 4.82 -6.21 1.24
N CYS A 210 5.97 -5.89 1.81
CA CYS A 210 6.79 -4.77 1.36
C CYS A 210 8.28 -5.14 1.28
N LEU A 211 9.03 -4.38 0.49
CA LEU A 211 10.49 -4.37 0.53
C LEU A 211 10.97 -3.30 1.50
N VAL A 212 12.00 -3.62 2.25
CA VAL A 212 12.67 -2.69 3.16
C VAL A 212 14.17 -2.77 2.93
N THR A 213 14.84 -1.61 2.82
CA THR A 213 16.29 -1.54 2.70
C THR A 213 16.92 -0.98 3.98
N MET A 214 17.96 -1.63 4.46
CA MET A 214 18.70 -1.23 5.66
C MET A 214 20.06 -1.92 5.71
N ASN A 215 20.94 -1.45 6.60
CA ASN A 215 22.18 -2.14 6.90
C ASN A 215 21.92 -3.50 7.59
N GLU A 216 22.80 -4.46 7.40
CA GLU A 216 22.70 -5.79 8.00
C GLU A 216 22.60 -5.74 9.53
N ASP A 217 23.43 -4.91 10.17
CA ASP A 217 23.48 -4.78 11.64
C ASP A 217 22.16 -4.23 12.23
N ASP A 218 21.37 -3.52 11.43
CA ASP A 218 20.12 -2.91 11.85
C ASP A 218 18.93 -3.86 11.79
N PHE A 219 19.04 -4.97 11.06
CA PHE A 219 17.96 -5.96 10.95
C PHE A 219 17.54 -6.53 12.33
N ASN A 220 18.48 -6.73 13.22
CA ASN A 220 18.21 -7.25 14.58
C ASN A 220 17.45 -6.24 15.47
N LYS A 221 17.37 -4.96 15.06
CA LYS A 221 16.59 -3.92 15.76
C LYS A 221 15.12 -3.94 15.33
N LEU A 222 14.82 -4.61 14.22
CA LEU A 222 13.46 -4.69 13.68
C LEU A 222 12.60 -5.59 14.58
N ASN A 223 11.60 -5.00 15.22
CA ASN A 223 10.67 -5.69 16.10
C ASN A 223 9.30 -5.86 15.44
N LEU A 224 9.26 -6.62 14.36
CA LEU A 224 8.03 -7.00 13.67
C LEU A 224 7.81 -8.50 13.78
N LYS A 225 6.56 -8.92 14.07
CA LYS A 225 6.16 -10.34 14.09
C LYS A 225 5.66 -10.77 12.71
N LYS A 226 6.46 -10.52 11.68
CA LYS A 226 6.16 -10.89 10.29
C LYS A 226 7.32 -11.69 9.71
N ASP A 227 7.01 -12.55 8.75
CA ASP A 227 8.05 -13.24 8.00
C ASP A 227 8.94 -12.19 7.30
N ALA A 228 10.24 -12.44 7.32
CA ALA A 228 11.23 -11.61 6.65
C ALA A 228 12.19 -12.47 5.83
N ASN A 229 12.33 -12.16 4.56
CA ASN A 229 13.20 -12.85 3.63
C ASN A 229 14.25 -11.89 3.08
N LEU A 230 15.52 -12.18 3.26
CA LEU A 230 16.59 -11.47 2.58
C LEU A 230 16.55 -11.82 1.09
N LEU A 231 16.46 -10.81 0.22
CA LEU A 231 16.33 -10.99 -1.23
C LEU A 231 17.58 -10.58 -2.00
N ALA A 232 18.19 -9.46 -1.64
CA ALA A 232 19.29 -8.89 -2.40
C ALA A 232 20.25 -8.04 -1.56
N PHE A 233 21.40 -7.73 -2.13
CA PHE A 233 22.37 -6.75 -1.65
C PHE A 233 22.45 -5.58 -2.62
N MET A 234 22.46 -4.34 -2.14
CA MET A 234 22.62 -3.14 -2.96
C MET A 234 24.10 -2.81 -3.17
N GLU A 235 24.55 -2.82 -4.43
CA GLU A 235 25.95 -2.64 -4.84
C GLU A 235 26.19 -1.40 -5.72
#